data_ce8c8317053c28557b18f6ea2c208b19
#
_entry.id   ce8c8317053c28557b18f6ea2c208b19
#
_cell.length_a   1.000
_cell.length_b   1.000
_cell.length_c   1.000
_cell.angle_alpha   90.00
_cell.angle_beta   90.00
_cell.angle_gamma   90.00
#
_symmetry.space_group_name_H-M   'P 1'
#
loop_
_entity.id
_entity.type
_entity.pdbx_description
1 polymer ?
#
loop_
_entity_poly.entity_id
_entity_poly.type
_entity_poly.pdbx_seq_one_letter_code
_entity_poly.pdbx_strand_id
1 'polypeptide(L)'
;MALTQAFKQTVQARVQRDGRYRSSLFTGAINACLAGNTESGRAMLRDLVNATIGFERLAAAVKIPSKSLHRMLSPRGNPSTENFFGMVSALQKKAGIKLRVTAPES
;
A
#
# COMPACT_ATOMS: atom_id res chain seq x y z
N MET A 1 -1.23 -19.58 2.53
CA MET A 1 -0.32 -20.13 1.51
C MET A 1 0.57 -19.02 0.98
N ALA A 2 1.87 -19.27 0.93
CA ALA A 2 2.79 -18.27 0.43
C ALA A 2 2.69 -18.21 -1.11
N LEU A 3 2.69 -16.99 -1.65
CA LEU A 3 2.69 -16.78 -3.09
C LEU A 3 4.07 -17.12 -3.66
N THR A 4 4.08 -17.71 -4.85
CA THR A 4 5.33 -17.98 -5.54
C THR A 4 6.00 -16.67 -5.96
N GLN A 5 7.32 -16.72 -6.12
CA GLN A 5 8.06 -15.56 -6.62
C GLN A 5 7.58 -15.14 -8.01
N ALA A 6 7.29 -16.11 -8.88
CA ALA A 6 6.79 -15.82 -10.22
C ALA A 6 5.43 -15.10 -10.18
N PHE A 7 4.54 -15.51 -9.28
CA PHE A 7 3.24 -14.85 -9.12
C PHE A 7 3.42 -13.41 -8.64
N LYS A 8 4.28 -13.20 -7.65
CA LYS A 8 4.55 -11.84 -7.14
C LYS A 8 5.11 -10.94 -8.22
N GLN A 9 6.03 -11.45 -9.04
CA GLN A 9 6.60 -10.68 -10.14
C GLN A 9 5.55 -10.31 -11.17
N THR A 10 4.60 -11.21 -11.46
CA THR A 10 3.51 -10.94 -12.38
C THR A 10 2.60 -9.83 -11.87
N VAL A 11 2.25 -9.87 -10.58
CA VAL A 11 1.43 -8.83 -9.96
C VAL A 11 2.16 -7.48 -10.00
N GLN A 12 3.44 -7.46 -9.66
CA GLN A 12 4.24 -6.24 -9.68
C GLN A 12 4.32 -5.65 -11.09
N ALA A 13 4.54 -6.50 -12.10
CA ALA A 13 4.59 -6.04 -13.48
C ALA A 13 3.27 -5.40 -13.91
N ARG A 14 2.14 -6.00 -13.50
CA ARG A 14 0.82 -5.47 -13.83
C ARG A 14 0.57 -4.13 -13.14
N VAL A 15 0.94 -4.01 -11.87
CA VAL A 15 0.79 -2.76 -11.12
C VAL A 15 1.57 -1.63 -11.80
N GLN A 16 2.79 -1.92 -12.27
CA GLN A 16 3.63 -0.91 -12.90
C GLN A 16 3.07 -0.42 -14.23
N ARG A 17 2.42 -1.28 -15.01
CA ARG A 17 1.99 -0.95 -16.36
C ARG A 17 0.52 -0.58 -16.48
N ASP A 18 -0.32 -0.97 -15.53
CA ASP A 18 -1.78 -0.78 -15.59
C ASP A 18 -2.24 0.14 -14.45
N GLY A 19 -2.53 1.39 -14.80
CA GLY A 19 -2.98 2.38 -13.81
C GLY A 19 -4.29 2.03 -13.14
N ARG A 20 -5.22 1.37 -13.87
CA ARG A 20 -6.50 0.94 -13.27
C ARG A 20 -6.27 -0.14 -12.23
N TYR A 21 -5.39 -1.09 -12.54
CA TYR A 21 -5.07 -2.15 -11.60
C TYR A 21 -4.40 -1.58 -10.36
N ARG A 22 -3.49 -0.64 -10.54
CA ARG A 22 -2.80 0.04 -9.43
C ARG A 22 -3.79 0.79 -8.55
N SER A 23 -4.74 1.51 -9.15
CA SER A 23 -5.79 2.20 -8.40
C SER A 23 -6.69 1.23 -7.66
N SER A 24 -7.07 0.12 -8.30
CA SER A 24 -7.91 -0.90 -7.66
C SER A 24 -7.21 -1.55 -6.47
N LEU A 25 -5.92 -1.82 -6.60
CA LEU A 25 -5.14 -2.41 -5.51
C LEU A 25 -5.07 -1.45 -4.33
N PHE A 26 -4.82 -0.17 -4.60
CA PHE A 26 -4.74 0.86 -3.55
C PHE A 26 -6.11 1.03 -2.87
N THR A 27 -7.18 1.14 -3.66
CA THR A 27 -8.54 1.23 -3.14
C THR A 27 -8.89 0.01 -2.29
N GLY A 28 -8.53 -1.18 -2.77
CA GLY A 28 -8.78 -2.42 -2.05
C GLY A 28 -8.05 -2.46 -0.70
N ALA A 29 -6.83 -1.94 -0.65
CA ALA A 29 -6.07 -1.88 0.59
C ALA A 29 -6.77 -1.00 1.63
N ILE A 30 -7.21 0.18 1.23
CA ILE A 30 -7.89 1.11 2.13
C ILE A 30 -9.26 0.57 2.54
N ASN A 31 -10.00 -0.02 1.60
CA ASN A 31 -11.29 -0.63 1.92
C ASN A 31 -11.15 -1.79 2.91
N ALA A 32 -10.09 -2.57 2.81
CA ALA A 32 -9.82 -3.63 3.79
C ALA A 32 -9.63 -3.03 5.18
N CYS A 33 -8.89 -1.92 5.28
CA CYS A 33 -8.71 -1.21 6.54
C CYS A 33 -10.03 -0.67 7.10
N LEU A 34 -10.87 -0.10 6.22
CA LEU A 34 -12.18 0.42 6.62
C LEU A 34 -13.10 -0.68 7.12
N ALA A 35 -12.96 -1.89 6.60
CA ALA A 35 -13.73 -3.04 7.04
C ALA A 35 -13.20 -3.66 8.33
N GLY A 36 -12.13 -3.12 8.89
CA GLY A 36 -11.51 -3.65 10.09
C GLY A 36 -10.44 -4.69 9.84
N ASN A 37 -10.19 -5.03 8.58
CA ASN A 37 -9.18 -6.03 8.22
C ASN A 37 -7.85 -5.34 7.91
N THR A 38 -7.24 -4.80 8.94
CA THR A 38 -6.03 -3.98 8.79
C THR A 38 -4.81 -4.80 8.38
N GLU A 39 -4.76 -6.09 8.76
CA GLU A 39 -3.65 -6.94 8.34
C GLU A 39 -3.63 -7.11 6.81
N SER A 40 -4.80 -7.39 6.21
CA SER A 40 -4.90 -7.48 4.76
C SER A 40 -4.60 -6.16 4.09
N GLY A 41 -5.09 -5.06 4.66
CA GLY A 41 -4.83 -3.73 4.13
C GLY A 41 -3.33 -3.42 4.10
N ARG A 42 -2.63 -3.73 5.19
CA ARG A 42 -1.18 -3.53 5.25
C ARG A 42 -0.45 -4.40 4.24
N ALA A 43 -0.87 -5.65 4.08
CA ALA A 43 -0.24 -6.56 3.11
C ALA A 43 -0.39 -6.03 1.68
N MET A 44 -1.57 -5.53 1.33
CA MET A 44 -1.83 -4.95 0.01
C MET A 44 -1.01 -3.68 -0.22
N LEU A 45 -0.91 -2.82 0.81
CA LEU A 45 -0.07 -1.62 0.73
C LEU A 45 1.39 -1.97 0.55
N ARG A 46 1.87 -2.99 1.26
CA ARG A 46 3.25 -3.44 1.10
C ARG A 46 3.53 -3.87 -0.34
N ASP A 47 2.63 -4.64 -0.92
CA ASP A 47 2.78 -5.08 -2.30
C ASP A 47 2.75 -3.88 -3.26
N LEU A 48 1.88 -2.91 -3.00
CA LEU A 48 1.79 -1.70 -3.81
C LEU A 48 3.08 -0.88 -3.73
N VAL A 49 3.64 -0.72 -2.53
CA VAL A 49 4.92 0.01 -2.36
C VAL A 49 6.02 -0.68 -3.16
N ASN A 50 6.14 -2.01 -3.01
CA ASN A 50 7.17 -2.77 -3.73
C ASN A 50 7.03 -2.67 -5.25
N ALA A 51 5.79 -2.58 -5.74
CA ALA A 51 5.52 -2.54 -7.17
C ALA A 51 5.59 -1.13 -7.76
N THR A 52 5.62 -0.10 -6.94
CA THR A 52 5.66 1.30 -7.41
C THR A 52 7.00 1.96 -7.09
N ILE A 53 7.09 2.64 -5.96
CA ILE A 53 8.29 3.46 -5.66
C ILE A 53 9.34 2.71 -4.84
N GLY A 54 8.97 1.61 -4.18
CA GLY A 54 9.87 0.91 -3.29
C GLY A 54 9.98 1.58 -1.93
N PHE A 55 10.44 0.81 -0.94
CA PHE A 55 10.50 1.29 0.44
C PHE A 55 11.54 2.37 0.66
N GLU A 56 12.64 2.34 -0.09
CA GLU A 56 13.69 3.36 0.08
C GLU A 56 13.20 4.76 -0.29
N ARG A 57 12.48 4.88 -1.40
CA ARG A 57 11.92 6.16 -1.82
C ARG A 57 10.79 6.62 -0.91
N LEU A 58 9.96 5.68 -0.45
CA LEU A 58 8.91 6.00 0.49
C LEU A 58 9.51 6.49 1.80
N ALA A 59 10.56 5.82 2.29
CA ALA A 59 11.26 6.21 3.50
C ALA A 59 11.77 7.66 3.40
N ALA A 60 12.37 8.00 2.27
CA ALA A 60 12.87 9.36 2.05
C ALA A 60 11.72 10.37 2.06
N ALA A 61 10.57 10.03 1.47
CA ALA A 61 9.42 10.92 1.38
C ALA A 61 8.78 11.18 2.74
N VAL A 62 8.68 10.17 3.60
CA VAL A 62 8.04 10.30 4.91
C VAL A 62 9.03 10.53 6.05
N LYS A 63 10.32 10.48 5.75
CA LYS A 63 11.40 10.69 6.74
C LYS A 63 11.35 9.67 7.87
N ILE A 64 11.07 8.43 7.51
CA ILE A 64 11.07 7.29 8.44
C ILE A 64 12.01 6.23 7.85
N PRO A 65 12.86 5.60 8.66
CA PRO A 65 13.77 4.58 8.13
C PRO A 65 13.02 3.46 7.42
N SER A 66 13.57 3.00 6.30
CA SER A 66 12.99 1.92 5.49
C SER A 66 12.65 0.69 6.33
N LYS A 67 13.55 0.31 7.23
CA LYS A 67 13.35 -0.83 8.12
C LYS A 67 12.11 -0.66 9.00
N SER A 68 11.87 0.56 9.48
CA SER A 68 10.67 0.85 10.28
C SER A 68 9.40 0.75 9.45
N LEU A 69 9.43 1.21 8.20
CA LEU A 69 8.28 1.10 7.30
C LEU A 69 7.94 -0.37 7.02
N HIS A 70 8.94 -1.20 6.75
CA HIS A 70 8.74 -2.64 6.57
C HIS A 70 8.04 -3.25 7.77
N ARG A 71 8.48 -2.88 8.98
CA ARG A 71 7.88 -3.39 10.20
C ARG A 71 6.44 -2.92 10.36
N MET A 72 6.17 -1.64 10.07
CA MET A 72 4.83 -1.08 10.18
C MET A 72 3.83 -1.76 9.27
N LEU A 73 4.26 -2.19 8.09
CA LEU A 73 3.39 -2.87 7.12
C LEU A 73 3.48 -4.39 7.19
N SER A 74 4.18 -4.94 8.19
CA SER A 74 4.25 -6.38 8.40
C SER A 74 2.95 -6.91 9.02
N PRO A 75 2.74 -8.24 9.04
CA PRO A 75 1.53 -8.81 9.64
C PRO A 75 1.30 -8.42 11.10
N ARG A 76 2.37 -8.19 11.86
CA ARG A 76 2.29 -7.77 13.25
C ARG A 76 2.50 -6.28 13.43
N GLY A 77 2.53 -5.54 12.34
CA GLY A 77 2.75 -4.12 12.37
C GLY A 77 1.57 -3.39 13.02
N ASN A 78 1.88 -2.29 13.67
CA ASN A 78 0.88 -1.45 14.31
C ASN A 78 1.32 0.01 14.18
N PRO A 79 1.28 0.57 12.98
CA PRO A 79 1.69 1.97 12.79
C PRO A 79 0.72 2.90 13.50
N SER A 80 1.23 4.04 13.96
CA SER A 80 0.36 5.09 14.46
C SER A 80 -0.51 5.60 13.30
N THR A 81 -1.63 6.23 13.64
CA THR A 81 -2.50 6.85 12.64
C THR A 81 -1.72 7.85 11.79
N GLU A 82 -0.89 8.66 12.42
CA GLU A 82 -0.09 9.65 11.72
C GLU A 82 0.88 9.01 10.74
N ASN A 83 1.59 7.99 11.18
CA ASN A 83 2.54 7.28 10.31
C ASN A 83 1.84 6.56 9.17
N PHE A 84 0.72 5.90 9.48
CA PHE A 84 -0.04 5.16 8.45
C PHE A 84 -0.53 6.11 7.36
N PHE A 85 -1.21 7.19 7.73
CA PHE A 85 -1.74 8.14 6.75
C PHE A 85 -0.65 8.97 6.10
N GLY A 86 0.47 9.17 6.78
CA GLY A 86 1.65 9.77 6.15
C GLY A 86 2.17 8.93 4.99
N MET A 87 2.24 7.61 5.18
CA MET A 87 2.63 6.68 4.11
C MET A 87 1.60 6.68 2.97
N VAL A 88 0.32 6.63 3.31
CA VAL A 88 -0.75 6.64 2.30
C VAL A 88 -0.70 7.93 1.48
N SER A 89 -0.53 9.07 2.13
CA SER A 89 -0.46 10.36 1.45
C SER A 89 0.73 10.44 0.50
N ALA A 90 1.91 10.02 0.97
CA ALA A 90 3.12 10.03 0.15
C ALA A 90 2.98 9.08 -1.04
N LEU A 91 2.39 7.92 -0.82
CA LEU A 91 2.20 6.92 -1.86
C LEU A 91 1.23 7.43 -2.94
N GLN A 92 0.17 8.12 -2.56
CA GLN A 92 -0.74 8.76 -3.51
C GLN A 92 0.00 9.70 -4.46
N LYS A 93 0.82 10.56 -3.90
CA LYS A 93 1.58 11.55 -4.68
C LYS A 93 2.56 10.86 -5.63
N LYS A 94 3.27 9.86 -5.14
CA LYS A 94 4.29 9.17 -5.93
C LYS A 94 3.71 8.24 -6.97
N ALA A 95 2.57 7.62 -6.68
CA ALA A 95 1.91 6.70 -7.61
C ALA A 95 0.98 7.43 -8.59
N GLY A 96 0.75 8.72 -8.40
CA GLY A 96 -0.16 9.49 -9.26
C GLY A 96 -1.61 9.10 -9.09
N ILE A 97 -1.98 8.66 -7.90
CA ILE A 97 -3.35 8.21 -7.57
C ILE A 97 -3.87 9.08 -6.45
N LYS A 98 -5.09 9.57 -6.61
CA LYS A 98 -5.75 10.34 -5.56
C LYS A 98 -6.95 9.56 -5.06
N LEU A 99 -6.89 9.11 -3.82
CA LEU A 99 -7.98 8.37 -3.20
C LEU A 99 -9.01 9.31 -2.61
N ARG A 100 -10.25 8.86 -2.62
CA ARG A 100 -11.36 9.58 -2.01
C ARG A 100 -12.29 8.56 -1.39
N VAL A 101 -12.75 8.85 -0.18
CA VAL A 101 -13.76 8.02 0.47
C VAL A 101 -15.12 8.54 0.05
N THR A 102 -15.97 7.66 -0.45
CA THR A 102 -17.36 7.98 -0.77
C THR A 102 -18.24 6.94 -0.11
N ALA A 103 -19.36 7.38 0.43
CA ALA A 103 -20.34 6.47 1.00
C ALA A 103 -21.34 6.11 -0.10
N PRO A 104 -21.55 4.82 -0.37
CA PRO A 104 -22.57 4.45 -1.35
C PRO A 104 -23.93 4.76 -0.80
N GLU A 105 -24.86 5.11 -1.68
CA GLU A 105 -26.25 5.29 -1.28
C GLU A 105 -26.86 3.93 -0.98
N SER A 106 -27.63 3.87 0.09
CA SER A 106 -28.31 2.65 0.52
C SER A 106 -29.66 2.50 -0.17
#